data_59e69ad65b11907028f01492cbe04011
#
_entry.id   59e69ad65b11907028f01492cbe04011
#
_cell.length_a   1.000
_cell.length_b   1.000
_cell.length_c   1.000
_cell.angle_alpha   90.00
_cell.angle_beta   90.00
_cell.angle_gamma   90.00
#
_symmetry.space_group_name_H-M   'P 1'
#
loop_
_entity.id
_entity.type
_entity.pdbx_description
1 polymer ?
#
loop_
_entity_poly.entity_id
_entity_poly.type
_entity_poly.pdbx_seq_one_letter_code
_entity_poly.pdbx_strand_id
1 'polypeptide(L)'
;MNPKTNLKIRLIVMNFLIFAVWGAYLCSLGIYLGRVGMGAKIGQFFAIQGIVSLFMPALMGIVADRWVPAQKLLGVCHFLSAVFMFMAGLAGLRGGDAVTFGQIFPWYALAVAFFMPTIALGNSVSYNALTRAGMDTVKDFPPIRVFGTIGFILSMWIVNFTGFKNDYNQLFVSAAWGVILAVYSFTLPDCPVSREKKSSSLVDAFGLRAFTLFKDSKMCIFFIFSFLLGMCLQVTNGFATPYLDAFGQSPEYADAFAVRNNVFLSSISQVSETLCILLIPFFLKKFGIKKVMLISFVAWFLRFGFLGAGSPTGFGLVLFILSMVVYGVAFD
;
A
#
# COMPACT_ATOMS: atom_id res chain seq x y z
N MET A 1 28.08 17.81 -0.77
CA MET A 1 27.18 16.97 0.08
C MET A 1 27.88 15.62 0.31
N ASN A 2 27.87 15.07 1.53
CA ASN A 2 28.48 13.77 1.82
C ASN A 2 27.84 12.69 0.92
N PRO A 3 28.62 11.78 0.28
CA PRO A 3 28.09 10.72 -0.58
C PRO A 3 27.01 9.86 0.11
N LYS A 4 27.16 9.56 1.39
CA LYS A 4 26.17 8.80 2.17
C LYS A 4 24.85 9.58 2.35
N THR A 5 24.93 10.89 2.56
CA THR A 5 23.73 11.75 2.68
C THR A 5 23.01 11.86 1.34
N ASN A 6 23.74 12.00 0.24
CA ASN A 6 23.15 12.02 -1.10
C ASN A 6 22.41 10.70 -1.40
N LEU A 7 23.03 9.56 -1.08
CA LEU A 7 22.41 8.26 -1.24
C LEU A 7 21.08 8.16 -0.45
N LYS A 8 21.09 8.54 0.83
CA LYS A 8 19.87 8.53 1.66
C LYS A 8 18.76 9.37 1.04
N ILE A 9 19.06 10.58 0.57
CA ILE A 9 18.06 11.46 -0.05
C ILE A 9 17.47 10.79 -1.29
N ARG A 10 18.30 10.18 -2.15
CA ARG A 10 17.81 9.48 -3.35
C ARG A 10 16.86 8.31 -3.00
N LEU A 11 17.18 7.54 -1.97
CA LEU A 11 16.33 6.45 -1.50
C LEU A 11 15.05 6.96 -0.81
N ILE A 12 15.12 8.10 -0.10
CA ILE A 12 13.96 8.79 0.48
C ILE A 12 12.98 9.19 -0.62
N VAL A 13 13.46 9.87 -1.67
CA VAL A 13 12.61 10.31 -2.79
C VAL A 13 11.99 9.10 -3.51
N MET A 14 12.76 8.03 -3.72
CA MET A 14 12.24 6.79 -4.30
C MET A 14 11.10 6.21 -3.46
N ASN A 15 11.31 6.03 -2.15
CA ASN A 15 10.28 5.48 -1.26
C ASN A 15 9.04 6.38 -1.20
N PHE A 16 9.24 7.70 -1.12
CA PHE A 16 8.16 8.68 -1.16
C PHE A 16 7.30 8.48 -2.43
N LEU A 17 7.93 8.40 -3.60
CA LEU A 17 7.22 8.27 -4.87
C LEU A 17 6.50 6.92 -5.01
N ILE A 18 7.12 5.81 -4.58
CA ILE A 18 6.47 4.47 -4.61
C ILE A 18 5.12 4.52 -3.88
N PHE A 19 5.11 5.07 -2.68
CA PHE A 19 3.90 5.11 -1.87
C PHE A 19 2.95 6.24 -2.23
N ALA A 20 3.42 7.33 -2.86
CA ALA A 20 2.56 8.36 -3.43
C ALA A 20 1.68 7.80 -4.57
N VAL A 21 2.22 6.92 -5.42
CA VAL A 21 1.44 6.18 -6.44
C VAL A 21 0.26 5.45 -5.79
N TRP A 22 0.51 4.75 -4.70
CA TRP A 22 -0.49 3.92 -4.02
C TRP A 22 -1.51 4.76 -3.26
N GLY A 23 -1.04 5.78 -2.53
CA GLY A 23 -1.89 6.68 -1.73
C GLY A 23 -2.88 7.48 -2.56
N ALA A 24 -2.62 7.66 -3.86
CA ALA A 24 -3.52 8.38 -4.76
C ALA A 24 -4.88 7.68 -4.95
N TYR A 25 -4.94 6.35 -4.85
CA TYR A 25 -6.17 5.62 -5.14
C TYR A 25 -6.58 4.62 -4.06
N LEU A 26 -5.65 4.06 -3.27
CA LEU A 26 -5.96 2.93 -2.40
C LEU A 26 -7.13 3.20 -1.46
N CYS A 27 -7.15 4.35 -0.80
CA CYS A 27 -8.19 4.69 0.17
C CYS A 27 -9.41 5.38 -0.44
N SER A 28 -9.36 5.83 -1.69
CA SER A 28 -10.43 6.60 -2.34
C SER A 28 -11.15 5.86 -3.45
N LEU A 29 -10.53 4.83 -4.03
CA LEU A 29 -11.10 4.06 -5.14
C LEU A 29 -12.50 3.51 -4.83
N GLY A 30 -12.70 3.01 -3.60
CA GLY A 30 -14.01 2.47 -3.19
C GLY A 30 -15.13 3.51 -3.22
N ILE A 31 -14.83 4.79 -2.93
CA ILE A 31 -15.80 5.89 -3.02
C ILE A 31 -16.22 6.08 -4.48
N TYR A 32 -15.26 6.22 -5.39
CA TYR A 32 -15.54 6.35 -6.81
C TYR A 32 -16.35 5.17 -7.36
N LEU A 33 -15.94 3.93 -7.06
CA LEU A 33 -16.65 2.73 -7.49
C LEU A 33 -18.10 2.70 -6.96
N GLY A 34 -18.32 3.12 -5.71
CA GLY A 34 -19.66 3.25 -5.14
C GLY A 34 -20.54 4.24 -5.90
N ARG A 35 -20.00 5.40 -6.28
CA ARG A 35 -20.71 6.46 -7.01
C ARG A 35 -21.13 6.06 -8.43
N VAL A 36 -20.29 5.30 -9.12
CA VAL A 36 -20.61 4.81 -10.49
C VAL A 36 -21.36 3.47 -10.47
N GLY A 37 -22.00 3.10 -9.35
CA GLY A 37 -22.84 1.90 -9.25
C GLY A 37 -22.06 0.58 -9.15
N MET A 38 -20.75 0.61 -8.97
CA MET A 38 -19.90 -0.58 -8.83
C MET A 38 -19.59 -0.94 -7.37
N GLY A 39 -20.38 -0.49 -6.40
CA GLY A 39 -20.15 -0.75 -4.97
C GLY A 39 -20.02 -2.24 -4.64
N ALA A 40 -20.85 -3.11 -5.23
CA ALA A 40 -20.76 -4.57 -5.10
C ALA A 40 -19.47 -5.19 -5.69
N LYS A 41 -18.72 -4.43 -6.50
CA LYS A 41 -17.49 -4.88 -7.15
C LYS A 41 -16.21 -4.41 -6.44
N ILE A 42 -16.29 -3.55 -5.41
CA ILE A 42 -15.14 -3.04 -4.64
C ILE A 42 -14.23 -4.19 -4.21
N GLY A 43 -14.81 -5.26 -3.64
CA GLY A 43 -14.04 -6.42 -3.19
C GLY A 43 -13.17 -7.06 -4.29
N GLN A 44 -13.62 -7.04 -5.55
CA GLN A 44 -12.86 -7.61 -6.68
C GLN A 44 -11.64 -6.74 -7.02
N PHE A 45 -11.76 -5.40 -6.96
CA PHE A 45 -10.64 -4.47 -7.16
C PHE A 45 -9.57 -4.63 -6.07
N PHE A 46 -9.97 -4.92 -4.83
CA PHE A 46 -9.01 -5.15 -3.75
C PHE A 46 -8.47 -6.59 -3.74
N ALA A 47 -9.27 -7.57 -4.12
CA ALA A 47 -8.82 -8.97 -4.22
C ALA A 47 -7.73 -9.16 -5.27
N ILE A 48 -7.80 -8.47 -6.43
CA ILE A 48 -6.76 -8.59 -7.46
C ILE A 48 -5.40 -8.14 -6.95
N GLN A 49 -5.31 -7.14 -6.05
CA GLN A 49 -4.06 -6.72 -5.43
C GLN A 49 -3.42 -7.88 -4.65
N GLY A 50 -4.22 -8.60 -3.84
CA GLY A 50 -3.75 -9.78 -3.12
C GLY A 50 -3.32 -10.90 -4.04
N ILE A 51 -4.12 -11.22 -5.07
CA ILE A 51 -3.82 -12.28 -6.03
C ILE A 51 -2.50 -12.02 -6.76
N VAL A 52 -2.32 -10.84 -7.32
CA VAL A 52 -1.08 -10.52 -8.05
C VAL A 52 0.13 -10.44 -7.11
N SER A 53 -0.06 -10.07 -5.85
CA SER A 53 1.01 -10.02 -4.84
C SER A 53 1.56 -11.40 -4.48
N LEU A 54 0.83 -12.48 -4.76
CA LEU A 54 1.33 -13.84 -4.56
C LEU A 54 2.39 -14.25 -5.59
N PHE A 55 2.29 -13.75 -6.82
CA PHE A 55 3.11 -14.24 -7.93
C PHE A 55 4.06 -13.19 -8.50
N MET A 56 3.60 -11.96 -8.67
CA MET A 56 4.34 -10.93 -9.37
C MET A 56 5.65 -10.51 -8.68
N PRO A 57 5.74 -10.37 -7.34
CA PRO A 57 7.02 -10.07 -6.70
C PRO A 57 8.07 -11.16 -6.92
N ALA A 58 7.68 -12.44 -6.89
CA ALA A 58 8.59 -13.55 -7.15
C ALA A 58 9.07 -13.54 -8.61
N LEU A 59 8.17 -13.34 -9.58
CA LEU A 59 8.50 -13.23 -11.00
C LEU A 59 9.47 -12.08 -11.26
N MET A 60 9.16 -10.89 -10.75
CA MET A 60 10.01 -9.70 -10.92
C MET A 60 11.34 -9.82 -10.16
N GLY A 61 11.35 -10.52 -9.02
CA GLY A 61 12.58 -10.88 -8.32
C GLY A 61 13.51 -11.72 -9.18
N ILE A 62 13.00 -12.76 -9.84
CA ILE A 62 13.76 -13.60 -10.77
C ILE A 62 14.32 -12.76 -11.93
N VAL A 63 13.52 -11.84 -12.48
CA VAL A 63 13.95 -10.95 -13.56
C VAL A 63 15.05 -10.01 -13.08
N ALA A 64 14.92 -9.45 -11.86
CA ALA A 64 15.91 -8.56 -11.26
C ALA A 64 17.24 -9.28 -10.96
N ASP A 65 17.17 -10.51 -10.50
CA ASP A 65 18.36 -11.28 -10.13
C ASP A 65 19.14 -11.81 -11.35
N ARG A 66 18.47 -12.04 -12.48
CA ARG A 66 19.08 -12.72 -13.62
C ARG A 66 19.33 -11.84 -14.85
N TRP A 67 18.45 -10.88 -15.13
CA TRP A 67 18.42 -10.23 -16.44
C TRP A 67 18.49 -8.71 -16.40
N VAL A 68 17.78 -8.08 -15.48
CA VAL A 68 17.62 -6.61 -15.47
C VAL A 68 17.95 -6.04 -14.10
N PRO A 69 18.88 -5.07 -13.99
CA PRO A 69 19.17 -4.42 -12.71
C PRO A 69 17.90 -3.92 -12.01
N ALA A 70 17.79 -4.18 -10.70
CA ALA A 70 16.57 -3.94 -9.92
C ALA A 70 16.02 -2.51 -10.04
N GLN A 71 16.90 -1.49 -10.07
CA GLN A 71 16.49 -0.08 -10.24
C GLN A 71 15.90 0.20 -11.64
N LYS A 72 16.39 -0.47 -12.69
CA LYS A 72 15.84 -0.32 -14.05
C LYS A 72 14.50 -1.03 -14.17
N LEU A 73 14.41 -2.24 -13.58
CA LEU A 73 13.17 -3.00 -13.54
C LEU A 73 12.09 -2.26 -12.75
N LEU A 74 12.45 -1.61 -11.63
CA LEU A 74 11.57 -0.73 -10.86
C LEU A 74 10.97 0.36 -11.77
N GLY A 75 11.80 1.03 -12.59
CA GLY A 75 11.33 2.05 -13.53
C GLY A 75 10.40 1.51 -14.60
N VAL A 76 10.74 0.37 -15.20
CA VAL A 76 9.88 -0.29 -16.20
C VAL A 76 8.52 -0.69 -15.60
N CYS A 77 8.51 -1.29 -14.41
CA CYS A 77 7.29 -1.68 -13.74
C CYS A 77 6.41 -0.46 -13.42
N HIS A 78 6.98 0.64 -12.94
CA HIS A 78 6.23 1.88 -12.69
C HIS A 78 5.73 2.53 -13.97
N PHE A 79 6.50 2.50 -15.04
CA PHE A 79 6.04 3.00 -16.34
C PHE A 79 4.84 2.22 -16.86
N LEU A 80 4.91 0.88 -16.87
CA LEU A 80 3.80 0.04 -17.31
C LEU A 80 2.58 0.20 -16.40
N SER A 81 2.79 0.23 -15.09
CA SER A 81 1.71 0.51 -14.14
C SER A 81 1.05 1.86 -14.41
N ALA A 82 1.84 2.91 -14.67
CA ALA A 82 1.31 4.25 -14.96
C ALA A 82 0.51 4.28 -16.28
N VAL A 83 0.99 3.61 -17.33
CA VAL A 83 0.26 3.50 -18.60
C VAL A 83 -1.09 2.82 -18.39
N PHE A 84 -1.12 1.69 -17.71
CA PHE A 84 -2.38 0.97 -17.47
C PHE A 84 -3.30 1.71 -16.50
N MET A 85 -2.76 2.38 -15.50
CA MET A 85 -3.56 3.23 -14.59
C MET A 85 -4.16 4.44 -15.33
N PHE A 86 -3.40 5.03 -16.25
CA PHE A 86 -3.89 6.08 -17.14
C PHE A 86 -5.01 5.57 -18.06
N MET A 87 -4.88 4.35 -18.61
CA MET A 87 -5.93 3.73 -19.42
C MET A 87 -7.19 3.44 -18.61
N ALA A 88 -7.06 3.03 -17.33
CA ALA A 88 -8.19 2.90 -16.42
C ALA A 88 -8.88 4.25 -16.17
N GLY A 89 -8.10 5.33 -15.98
CA GLY A 89 -8.60 6.69 -15.87
C GLY A 89 -9.34 7.16 -17.13
N LEU A 90 -8.80 6.85 -18.33
CA LEU A 90 -9.46 7.14 -19.61
C LEU A 90 -10.77 6.36 -19.77
N ALA A 91 -10.82 5.11 -19.32
CA ALA A 91 -12.05 4.34 -19.33
C ALA A 91 -13.12 4.99 -18.43
N GLY A 92 -12.70 5.47 -17.24
CA GLY A 92 -13.57 6.26 -16.35
C GLY A 92 -14.06 7.56 -16.98
N LEU A 93 -13.15 8.32 -17.62
CA LEU A 93 -13.46 9.57 -18.31
C LEU A 93 -14.48 9.36 -19.45
N ARG A 94 -14.27 8.33 -20.27
CA ARG A 94 -15.15 8.04 -21.42
C ARG A 94 -16.51 7.47 -21.01
N GLY A 95 -16.54 6.66 -19.95
CA GLY A 95 -17.77 6.03 -19.46
C GLY A 95 -18.58 6.95 -18.54
N GLY A 96 -17.97 7.95 -17.91
CA GLY A 96 -18.63 8.82 -16.93
C GLY A 96 -19.32 8.01 -15.84
N ASP A 97 -20.57 8.39 -15.50
CA ASP A 97 -21.36 7.68 -14.49
C ASP A 97 -21.88 6.31 -14.98
N ALA A 98 -21.85 6.05 -16.29
CA ALA A 98 -22.27 4.78 -16.90
C ALA A 98 -21.10 3.81 -17.15
N VAL A 99 -19.91 4.11 -16.62
CA VAL A 99 -18.75 3.24 -16.78
C VAL A 99 -19.00 1.86 -16.17
N THR A 100 -18.57 0.82 -16.89
CA THR A 100 -18.79 -0.58 -16.47
C THR A 100 -17.52 -1.21 -15.90
N PHE A 101 -17.70 -2.27 -15.11
CA PHE A 101 -16.62 -3.08 -14.57
C PHE A 101 -15.64 -3.57 -15.67
N GLY A 102 -16.18 -4.08 -16.79
CA GLY A 102 -15.38 -4.58 -17.91
C GLY A 102 -14.51 -3.53 -18.59
N GLN A 103 -14.86 -2.26 -18.48
CA GLN A 103 -14.09 -1.14 -19.07
C GLN A 103 -12.92 -0.70 -18.19
N ILE A 104 -13.07 -0.69 -16.87
CA ILE A 104 -12.02 -0.22 -15.93
C ILE A 104 -11.17 -1.37 -15.40
N PHE A 105 -11.79 -2.46 -14.96
CA PHE A 105 -11.12 -3.51 -14.20
C PHE A 105 -9.92 -4.14 -14.91
N PRO A 106 -9.95 -4.46 -16.22
CA PRO A 106 -8.78 -5.06 -16.88
C PRO A 106 -7.55 -4.15 -16.83
N TRP A 107 -7.73 -2.86 -17.08
CA TRP A 107 -6.65 -1.89 -17.02
C TRP A 107 -6.11 -1.70 -15.60
N TYR A 108 -7.01 -1.61 -14.64
CA TYR A 108 -6.64 -1.55 -13.23
C TYR A 108 -5.88 -2.80 -12.78
N ALA A 109 -6.34 -3.99 -13.17
CA ALA A 109 -5.68 -5.25 -12.82
C ALA A 109 -4.25 -5.33 -13.38
N LEU A 110 -4.04 -4.89 -14.62
CA LEU A 110 -2.71 -4.80 -15.23
C LEU A 110 -1.84 -3.75 -14.52
N ALA A 111 -2.39 -2.58 -14.20
CA ALA A 111 -1.67 -1.55 -13.46
C ALA A 111 -1.16 -2.08 -12.12
N VAL A 112 -2.02 -2.74 -11.36
CA VAL A 112 -1.71 -3.32 -10.05
C VAL A 112 -0.73 -4.49 -10.18
N ALA A 113 -0.83 -5.31 -11.23
CA ALA A 113 0.09 -6.41 -11.47
C ALA A 113 1.55 -5.93 -11.64
N PHE A 114 1.75 -4.80 -12.29
CA PHE A 114 3.08 -4.18 -12.39
C PHE A 114 3.46 -3.33 -11.17
N PHE A 115 2.48 -2.80 -10.44
CA PHE A 115 2.75 -2.00 -9.24
C PHE A 115 3.18 -2.85 -8.05
N MET A 116 2.48 -3.96 -7.73
CA MET A 116 2.72 -4.73 -6.50
C MET A 116 4.16 -5.22 -6.33
N PRO A 117 4.88 -5.70 -7.36
CA PRO A 117 6.27 -6.10 -7.20
C PRO A 117 7.21 -4.92 -6.91
N THR A 118 6.82 -3.68 -7.21
CA THR A 118 7.68 -2.51 -7.05
C THR A 118 7.98 -2.20 -5.58
N ILE A 119 7.10 -2.59 -4.66
CA ILE A 119 7.33 -2.47 -3.20
C ILE A 119 8.55 -3.33 -2.80
N ALA A 120 8.58 -4.59 -3.23
CA ALA A 120 9.71 -5.50 -2.98
C ALA A 120 10.98 -5.05 -3.71
N LEU A 121 10.86 -4.60 -4.96
CA LEU A 121 12.00 -4.06 -5.73
C LEU A 121 12.58 -2.81 -5.07
N GLY A 122 11.75 -1.89 -4.59
CA GLY A 122 12.18 -0.69 -3.87
C GLY A 122 12.96 -1.01 -2.59
N ASN A 123 12.48 -2.00 -1.82
CA ASN A 123 13.21 -2.50 -0.66
C ASN A 123 14.56 -3.13 -1.08
N SER A 124 14.58 -3.96 -2.13
CA SER A 124 15.80 -4.57 -2.65
C SER A 124 16.82 -3.53 -3.11
N VAL A 125 16.40 -2.50 -3.85
CA VAL A 125 17.25 -1.37 -4.26
C VAL A 125 17.80 -0.65 -3.04
N SER A 126 16.96 -0.37 -2.03
CA SER A 126 17.37 0.32 -0.81
C SER A 126 18.42 -0.49 -0.04
N TYR A 127 18.16 -1.77 0.22
CA TYR A 127 19.10 -2.63 0.96
C TYR A 127 20.42 -2.81 0.22
N ASN A 128 20.37 -3.05 -1.08
CA ASN A 128 21.56 -3.21 -1.90
C ASN A 128 22.42 -1.94 -1.87
N ALA A 129 21.81 -0.77 -2.09
CA ALA A 129 22.51 0.50 -2.09
C ALA A 129 23.12 0.85 -0.71
N LEU A 130 22.39 0.61 0.39
CA LEU A 130 22.90 0.85 1.75
C LEU A 130 24.05 -0.08 2.09
N THR A 131 23.93 -1.38 1.82
CA THR A 131 24.98 -2.39 2.07
C THR A 131 26.25 -2.05 1.32
N ARG A 132 26.16 -1.69 0.03
CA ARG A 132 27.30 -1.31 -0.80
C ARG A 132 27.97 -0.01 -0.33
N ALA A 133 27.23 0.88 0.30
CA ALA A 133 27.77 2.10 0.89
C ALA A 133 28.38 1.88 2.29
N GLY A 134 28.42 0.63 2.78
CA GLY A 134 28.92 0.29 4.12
C GLY A 134 28.05 0.92 5.22
N MET A 135 26.72 0.94 5.02
CA MET A 135 25.75 1.47 5.97
C MET A 135 24.96 0.32 6.62
N ASP A 136 24.50 0.54 7.84
CA ASP A 136 23.71 -0.44 8.60
C ASP A 136 22.23 -0.39 8.11
N THR A 137 21.81 -1.43 7.41
CA THR A 137 20.44 -1.51 6.88
C THR A 137 19.39 -1.51 7.98
N VAL A 138 19.67 -2.08 9.14
CA VAL A 138 18.73 -2.13 10.28
C VAL A 138 18.48 -0.74 10.87
N LYS A 139 19.52 0.11 10.91
CA LYS A 139 19.45 1.48 11.47
C LYS A 139 19.07 2.52 10.40
N ASP A 140 19.57 2.37 9.18
CA ASP A 140 19.49 3.40 8.16
C ASP A 140 18.26 3.27 7.27
N PHE A 141 17.68 2.06 7.09
CA PHE A 141 16.51 1.85 6.25
C PHE A 141 15.20 2.36 6.86
N PRO A 142 14.86 2.10 8.16
CA PRO A 142 13.58 2.54 8.71
C PRO A 142 13.32 4.05 8.56
N PRO A 143 14.27 4.96 8.83
CA PRO A 143 14.07 6.39 8.58
C PRO A 143 13.80 6.73 7.12
N ILE A 144 14.38 5.99 6.17
CA ILE A 144 14.13 6.17 4.74
C ILE A 144 12.70 5.71 4.40
N ARG A 145 12.29 4.56 4.94
CA ARG A 145 10.97 3.95 4.70
C ARG A 145 9.81 4.83 5.19
N VAL A 146 9.97 5.55 6.30
CA VAL A 146 8.97 6.49 6.84
C VAL A 146 8.54 7.53 5.80
N PHE A 147 9.45 8.00 4.94
CA PHE A 147 9.09 8.93 3.86
C PHE A 147 8.15 8.33 2.82
N GLY A 148 8.08 7.02 2.70
CA GLY A 148 7.04 6.35 1.93
C GLY A 148 5.65 6.67 2.48
N THR A 149 5.43 6.53 3.78
CA THR A 149 4.15 6.88 4.40
C THR A 149 3.82 8.37 4.25
N ILE A 150 4.81 9.25 4.31
CA ILE A 150 4.60 10.68 4.04
C ILE A 150 4.12 10.90 2.60
N GLY A 151 4.72 10.20 1.61
CA GLY A 151 4.27 10.25 0.22
C GLY A 151 2.84 9.75 0.03
N PHE A 152 2.50 8.65 0.71
CA PHE A 152 1.16 8.10 0.73
C PHE A 152 0.14 9.11 1.27
N ILE A 153 0.41 9.70 2.44
CA ILE A 153 -0.46 10.69 3.09
C ILE A 153 -0.63 11.93 2.20
N LEU A 154 0.47 12.46 1.66
CA LEU A 154 0.39 13.64 0.79
C LEU A 154 -0.49 13.39 -0.43
N SER A 155 -0.36 12.20 -1.04
CA SER A 155 -1.19 11.82 -2.18
C SER A 155 -2.67 11.66 -1.81
N MET A 156 -2.98 11.08 -0.64
CA MET A 156 -4.34 11.05 -0.08
C MET A 156 -4.92 12.46 0.08
N TRP A 157 -4.13 13.42 0.59
CA TRP A 157 -4.58 14.80 0.78
C TRP A 157 -4.83 15.50 -0.55
N ILE A 158 -3.94 15.33 -1.53
CA ILE A 158 -4.16 15.87 -2.88
C ILE A 158 -5.51 15.39 -3.41
N VAL A 159 -5.76 14.08 -3.40
CA VAL A 159 -7.01 13.49 -3.92
C VAL A 159 -8.24 13.94 -3.12
N ASN A 160 -8.11 14.11 -1.79
CA ASN A 160 -9.22 14.58 -0.95
C ASN A 160 -9.57 16.04 -1.23
N PHE A 161 -8.58 16.94 -1.19
CA PHE A 161 -8.82 18.38 -1.28
C PHE A 161 -9.11 18.89 -2.69
N THR A 162 -8.67 18.16 -3.72
CA THR A 162 -9.07 18.41 -5.11
C THR A 162 -10.46 17.86 -5.46
N GLY A 163 -11.04 17.03 -4.59
CA GLY A 163 -12.30 16.33 -4.87
C GLY A 163 -12.15 15.10 -5.75
N PHE A 164 -10.95 14.77 -6.21
CA PHE A 164 -10.67 13.63 -7.11
C PHE A 164 -11.00 12.26 -6.50
N LYS A 165 -11.18 12.17 -5.18
CA LYS A 165 -11.67 10.96 -4.52
C LYS A 165 -13.03 10.48 -5.05
N ASN A 166 -13.79 11.38 -5.67
CA ASN A 166 -15.16 11.16 -6.11
C ASN A 166 -15.26 10.66 -7.56
N ASP A 167 -14.15 10.72 -8.30
CA ASP A 167 -14.13 10.42 -9.72
C ASP A 167 -12.85 9.68 -10.15
N TYR A 168 -12.71 9.44 -11.46
CA TYR A 168 -11.58 8.76 -12.10
C TYR A 168 -10.26 9.55 -12.02
N ASN A 169 -10.25 10.85 -11.68
CA ASN A 169 -9.05 11.67 -11.69
C ASN A 169 -8.00 11.18 -10.69
N GLN A 170 -8.39 10.50 -9.61
CA GLN A 170 -7.46 9.83 -8.71
C GLN A 170 -6.53 8.85 -9.43
N LEU A 171 -7.00 8.18 -10.49
CA LEU A 171 -6.21 7.25 -11.29
C LEU A 171 -5.17 8.00 -12.13
N PHE A 172 -5.50 9.19 -12.64
CA PHE A 172 -4.52 10.04 -13.34
C PHE A 172 -3.46 10.58 -12.39
N VAL A 173 -3.81 10.95 -11.15
CA VAL A 173 -2.83 11.35 -10.11
C VAL A 173 -1.86 10.21 -9.84
N SER A 174 -2.36 8.97 -9.68
CA SER A 174 -1.53 7.78 -9.51
C SER A 174 -0.60 7.54 -10.71
N ALA A 175 -1.13 7.66 -11.93
CA ALA A 175 -0.35 7.52 -13.15
C ALA A 175 0.77 8.58 -13.24
N ALA A 176 0.47 9.83 -12.87
CA ALA A 176 1.46 10.92 -12.88
C ALA A 176 2.63 10.62 -11.91
N TRP A 177 2.34 10.20 -10.69
CA TRP A 177 3.37 9.77 -9.74
C TRP A 177 4.18 8.59 -10.28
N GLY A 178 3.52 7.63 -10.93
CA GLY A 178 4.17 6.48 -11.56
C GLY A 178 5.15 6.87 -12.65
N VAL A 179 4.78 7.81 -13.53
CA VAL A 179 5.69 8.33 -14.58
C VAL A 179 6.89 9.07 -13.97
N ILE A 180 6.64 9.92 -12.96
CA ILE A 180 7.72 10.63 -12.26
C ILE A 180 8.72 9.63 -11.67
N LEU A 181 8.24 8.58 -11.00
CA LEU A 181 9.12 7.57 -10.44
C LEU A 181 9.80 6.73 -11.51
N ALA A 182 9.13 6.40 -12.60
CA ALA A 182 9.74 5.69 -13.73
C ALA A 182 10.97 6.42 -14.26
N VAL A 183 10.85 7.73 -14.49
CA VAL A 183 11.98 8.59 -14.92
C VAL A 183 13.03 8.68 -13.81
N TYR A 184 12.60 8.89 -12.56
CA TYR A 184 13.50 9.03 -11.41
C TYR A 184 14.34 7.77 -11.17
N SER A 185 13.81 6.58 -11.47
CA SER A 185 14.48 5.30 -11.24
C SER A 185 15.82 5.18 -11.99
N PHE A 186 15.96 5.85 -13.13
CA PHE A 186 17.23 5.90 -13.88
C PHE A 186 18.32 6.69 -13.16
N THR A 187 17.98 7.50 -12.18
CA THR A 187 18.96 8.23 -11.36
C THR A 187 19.42 7.42 -10.14
N LEU A 188 18.77 6.29 -9.82
CA LEU A 188 19.09 5.47 -8.65
C LEU A 188 20.45 4.78 -8.79
N PRO A 189 21.08 4.38 -7.66
CA PRO A 189 22.33 3.64 -7.68
C PRO A 189 22.20 2.32 -8.42
N ASP A 190 23.23 1.93 -9.16
CA ASP A 190 23.25 0.64 -9.85
C ASP A 190 23.19 -0.53 -8.86
N CYS A 191 22.26 -1.43 -9.09
CA CYS A 191 22.11 -2.71 -8.39
C CYS A 191 22.52 -3.82 -9.38
N PRO A 192 23.78 -4.30 -9.34
CA PRO A 192 24.25 -5.26 -10.32
C PRO A 192 23.47 -6.57 -10.22
N VAL A 193 23.21 -7.16 -11.38
CA VAL A 193 22.62 -8.49 -11.50
C VAL A 193 23.58 -9.52 -10.92
N SER A 194 23.07 -10.37 -10.01
CA SER A 194 23.86 -11.51 -9.50
C SER A 194 23.96 -12.56 -10.59
N ARG A 195 25.15 -12.67 -11.23
CA ARG A 195 25.42 -13.67 -12.27
C ARG A 195 25.69 -15.06 -11.70
N GLU A 196 25.58 -15.25 -10.39
CA GLU A 196 25.71 -16.59 -9.82
C GLU A 196 24.56 -17.46 -10.30
N LYS A 197 24.91 -18.52 -11.04
CA LYS A 197 24.02 -19.60 -11.46
C LYS A 197 23.57 -20.42 -10.22
N LYS A 198 22.77 -19.83 -9.35
CA LYS A 198 21.97 -20.68 -8.45
C LYS A 198 20.86 -21.25 -9.34
N SER A 199 20.99 -22.54 -9.69
CA SER A 199 19.91 -23.33 -10.26
C SER A 199 18.84 -23.49 -9.16
N SER A 200 18.11 -22.42 -8.87
CA SER A 200 16.94 -22.53 -8.05
C SER A 200 15.87 -23.22 -8.88
N SER A 201 15.40 -24.37 -8.42
CA SER A 201 14.16 -24.99 -8.89
C SER A 201 13.08 -23.90 -8.96
N LEU A 202 12.13 -23.99 -9.91
CA LEU A 202 10.96 -23.11 -9.94
C LEU A 202 10.27 -23.09 -8.58
N VAL A 203 10.25 -24.20 -7.87
CA VAL A 203 9.73 -24.32 -6.50
C VAL A 203 10.45 -23.37 -5.52
N ASP A 204 11.78 -23.23 -5.64
CA ASP A 204 12.57 -22.32 -4.81
C ASP A 204 12.37 -20.87 -5.22
N ALA A 205 12.28 -20.62 -6.51
CA ALA A 205 12.10 -19.29 -7.06
C ALA A 205 10.74 -18.67 -6.66
N PHE A 206 9.69 -19.49 -6.61
CA PHE A 206 8.35 -19.07 -6.14
C PHE A 206 8.17 -19.19 -4.62
N GLY A 207 9.19 -19.59 -3.87
CA GLY A 207 9.11 -19.72 -2.43
C GLY A 207 8.16 -20.84 -1.96
N LEU A 208 7.80 -21.78 -2.84
CA LEU A 208 6.84 -22.84 -2.54
C LEU A 208 7.33 -23.78 -1.42
N ARG A 209 8.63 -23.79 -1.13
CA ARG A 209 9.16 -24.48 0.06
C ARG A 209 8.62 -23.92 1.38
N ALA A 210 8.18 -22.66 1.40
CA ALA A 210 7.55 -22.11 2.60
C ALA A 210 6.29 -22.90 3.02
N PHE A 211 5.59 -23.53 2.08
CA PHE A 211 4.45 -24.41 2.41
C PHE A 211 4.84 -25.65 3.24
N THR A 212 6.10 -26.07 3.22
CA THR A 212 6.56 -27.15 4.10
C THR A 212 6.53 -26.77 5.57
N LEU A 213 6.57 -25.47 5.89
CA LEU A 213 6.47 -24.93 7.25
C LEU A 213 5.08 -25.19 7.87
N PHE A 214 4.03 -25.38 7.07
CA PHE A 214 2.70 -25.77 7.57
C PHE A 214 2.67 -27.14 8.26
N LYS A 215 3.72 -27.95 8.11
CA LYS A 215 3.87 -29.21 8.86
C LYS A 215 4.15 -28.97 10.36
N ASP A 216 4.71 -27.83 10.71
CA ASP A 216 4.88 -27.41 12.11
C ASP A 216 3.60 -26.67 12.56
N SER A 217 2.96 -27.18 13.61
CA SER A 217 1.71 -26.62 14.13
C SER A 217 1.86 -25.16 14.58
N LYS A 218 3.01 -24.75 15.12
CA LYS A 218 3.26 -23.37 15.54
C LYS A 218 3.33 -22.44 14.34
N MET A 219 4.01 -22.88 13.29
CA MET A 219 4.11 -22.12 12.03
C MET A 219 2.77 -22.07 11.31
N CYS A 220 2.01 -23.17 11.30
CA CYS A 220 0.66 -23.19 10.75
C CYS A 220 -0.25 -22.18 11.44
N ILE A 221 -0.27 -22.14 12.78
CA ILE A 221 -1.01 -21.16 13.56
C ILE A 221 -0.56 -19.74 13.22
N PHE A 222 0.75 -19.50 13.15
CA PHE A 222 1.30 -18.19 12.78
C PHE A 222 0.81 -17.73 11.40
N PHE A 223 0.82 -18.61 10.38
CA PHE A 223 0.31 -18.29 9.05
C PHE A 223 -1.19 -18.00 9.03
N ILE A 224 -2.00 -18.79 9.76
CA ILE A 224 -3.45 -18.54 9.87
C ILE A 224 -3.70 -17.17 10.48
N PHE A 225 -3.01 -16.82 11.57
CA PHE A 225 -3.16 -15.51 12.20
C PHE A 225 -2.71 -14.38 11.28
N SER A 226 -1.58 -14.52 10.59
CA SER A 226 -1.10 -13.52 9.62
C SER A 226 -2.09 -13.33 8.46
N PHE A 227 -2.73 -14.41 8.00
CA PHE A 227 -3.78 -14.35 6.99
C PHE A 227 -5.00 -13.56 7.49
N LEU A 228 -5.46 -13.82 8.71
CA LEU A 228 -6.59 -13.10 9.30
C LEU A 228 -6.30 -11.61 9.48
N LEU A 229 -5.08 -11.25 9.92
CA LEU A 229 -4.63 -9.85 10.00
C LEU A 229 -4.65 -9.19 8.62
N GLY A 230 -4.14 -9.88 7.60
CA GLY A 230 -4.16 -9.39 6.21
C GLY A 230 -5.58 -9.18 5.67
N MET A 231 -6.53 -10.05 6.04
CA MET A 231 -7.97 -9.86 5.71
C MET A 231 -8.53 -8.60 6.36
N CYS A 232 -8.30 -8.40 7.66
CA CYS A 232 -8.74 -7.20 8.39
C CYS A 232 -8.18 -5.92 7.74
N LEU A 233 -6.90 -5.93 7.36
CA LEU A 233 -6.25 -4.84 6.67
C LEU A 233 -6.92 -4.52 5.33
N GLN A 234 -7.18 -5.54 4.52
CA GLN A 234 -7.72 -5.34 3.18
C GLN A 234 -9.19 -4.89 3.21
N VAL A 235 -9.98 -5.40 4.16
CA VAL A 235 -11.34 -4.90 4.41
C VAL A 235 -11.31 -3.41 4.78
N THR A 236 -10.41 -3.00 5.66
CA THR A 236 -10.26 -1.60 6.05
C THR A 236 -9.87 -0.73 4.86
N ASN A 237 -8.87 -1.12 4.07
CA ASN A 237 -8.40 -0.34 2.91
C ASN A 237 -9.49 -0.18 1.85
N GLY A 238 -10.32 -1.20 1.65
CA GLY A 238 -11.37 -1.17 0.62
C GLY A 238 -12.66 -0.48 1.06
N PHE A 239 -13.01 -0.56 2.34
CA PHE A 239 -14.37 -0.21 2.78
C PHE A 239 -14.45 0.87 3.86
N ALA A 240 -13.36 1.24 4.55
CA ALA A 240 -13.44 2.24 5.62
C ALA A 240 -13.87 3.62 5.11
N THR A 241 -13.30 4.09 4.00
CA THR A 241 -13.67 5.39 3.42
C THR A 241 -15.03 5.38 2.72
N PRO A 242 -15.42 4.35 1.93
CA PRO A 242 -16.80 4.20 1.47
C PRO A 242 -17.83 4.14 2.58
N TYR A 243 -17.51 3.47 3.69
CA TYR A 243 -18.38 3.45 4.87
C TYR A 243 -18.61 4.84 5.45
N LEU A 244 -17.55 5.63 5.61
CA LEU A 244 -17.66 7.03 6.06
C LEU A 244 -18.40 7.89 5.03
N ASP A 245 -18.22 7.67 3.73
CA ASP A 245 -18.90 8.39 2.66
C ASP A 245 -20.41 8.11 2.64
N ALA A 246 -20.81 6.90 2.97
CA ALA A 246 -22.21 6.47 2.99
C ALA A 246 -23.08 7.26 3.98
N PHE A 247 -22.51 7.79 5.06
CA PHE A 247 -23.23 8.68 5.98
C PHE A 247 -23.71 9.97 5.30
N GLY A 248 -23.05 10.38 4.20
CA GLY A 248 -23.46 11.55 3.41
C GLY A 248 -24.81 11.40 2.68
N GLN A 249 -25.37 10.18 2.63
CA GLN A 249 -26.72 9.96 2.10
C GLN A 249 -27.80 10.44 3.08
N SER A 250 -27.48 10.58 4.36
CA SER A 250 -28.38 11.17 5.36
C SER A 250 -28.24 12.69 5.37
N PRO A 251 -29.32 13.47 5.24
CA PRO A 251 -29.27 14.94 5.30
C PRO A 251 -28.59 15.47 6.57
N GLU A 252 -28.70 14.76 7.68
CA GLU A 252 -28.10 15.12 8.96
C GLU A 252 -26.56 15.19 8.90
N TYR A 253 -25.94 14.31 8.09
CA TYR A 253 -24.48 14.14 8.04
C TYR A 253 -23.83 14.60 6.74
N ALA A 254 -24.63 15.01 5.73
CA ALA A 254 -24.14 15.37 4.40
C ALA A 254 -23.03 16.44 4.44
N ASP A 255 -23.14 17.39 5.36
CA ASP A 255 -22.18 18.49 5.52
C ASP A 255 -21.13 18.22 6.60
N ALA A 256 -21.17 17.06 7.27
CA ALA A 256 -20.23 16.74 8.35
C ALA A 256 -18.79 16.68 7.82
N PHE A 257 -17.85 17.23 8.61
CA PHE A 257 -16.43 17.25 8.28
C PHE A 257 -15.88 15.85 7.97
N ALA A 258 -16.29 14.84 8.75
CA ALA A 258 -15.84 13.46 8.59
C ALA A 258 -16.28 12.84 7.27
N VAL A 259 -17.44 13.22 6.74
CA VAL A 259 -17.97 12.77 5.46
C VAL A 259 -17.26 13.47 4.31
N ARG A 260 -17.21 14.82 4.38
CA ARG A 260 -16.56 15.63 3.33
C ARG A 260 -15.07 15.33 3.19
N ASN A 261 -14.39 15.02 4.30
CA ASN A 261 -12.95 14.82 4.36
C ASN A 261 -12.59 13.40 4.85
N ASN A 262 -13.36 12.38 4.45
CA ASN A 262 -13.19 10.99 4.88
C ASN A 262 -11.80 10.42 4.56
N VAL A 263 -11.22 10.73 3.38
CA VAL A 263 -9.88 10.30 3.00
C VAL A 263 -8.81 11.04 3.82
N PHE A 264 -8.99 12.35 4.06
CA PHE A 264 -8.12 13.10 4.97
C PHE A 264 -8.17 12.53 6.39
N LEU A 265 -9.36 12.27 6.92
CA LEU A 265 -9.53 11.69 8.24
C LEU A 265 -8.86 10.31 8.33
N SER A 266 -9.00 9.48 7.29
CA SER A 266 -8.34 8.17 7.21
C SER A 266 -6.82 8.25 7.23
N SER A 267 -6.21 9.39 6.86
CA SER A 267 -4.76 9.56 6.93
C SER A 267 -4.21 9.54 8.37
N ILE A 268 -5.05 9.78 9.38
CA ILE A 268 -4.69 9.59 10.80
C ILE A 268 -4.20 8.16 11.06
N SER A 269 -4.81 7.17 10.37
CA SER A 269 -4.37 5.77 10.43
C SER A 269 -2.92 5.61 9.98
N GLN A 270 -2.54 6.29 8.90
CA GLN A 270 -1.18 6.23 8.36
C GLN A 270 -0.16 6.94 9.25
N VAL A 271 -0.56 8.06 9.88
CA VAL A 271 0.28 8.75 10.88
C VAL A 271 0.51 7.82 12.09
N SER A 272 -0.55 7.19 12.58
CA SER A 272 -0.46 6.23 13.69
C SER A 272 0.43 5.04 13.34
N GLU A 273 0.28 4.45 12.15
CA GLU A 273 1.15 3.40 11.62
C GLU A 273 2.62 3.83 11.64
N THR A 274 2.93 5.01 11.12
CA THR A 274 4.31 5.53 11.11
C THR A 274 4.93 5.59 12.52
N LEU A 275 4.15 6.03 13.50
CA LEU A 275 4.61 6.10 14.90
C LEU A 275 4.80 4.70 15.50
N CYS A 276 3.91 3.78 15.20
CA CYS A 276 3.98 2.41 15.71
C CYS A 276 5.15 1.63 15.10
N ILE A 277 5.42 1.76 13.80
CA ILE A 277 6.61 1.17 13.14
C ILE A 277 7.90 1.49 13.92
N LEU A 278 8.06 2.73 14.37
CA LEU A 278 9.24 3.14 15.14
C LEU A 278 9.32 2.47 16.51
N LEU A 279 8.18 2.02 17.05
CA LEU A 279 8.09 1.37 18.37
C LEU A 279 8.19 -0.16 18.30
N ILE A 280 8.04 -0.78 17.11
CA ILE A 280 8.10 -2.24 16.91
C ILE A 280 9.35 -2.88 17.58
N PRO A 281 10.58 -2.40 17.38
CA PRO A 281 11.77 -3.02 17.98
C PRO A 281 11.69 -3.08 19.50
N PHE A 282 11.12 -2.04 20.13
CA PHE A 282 10.92 -2.00 21.59
C PHE A 282 9.90 -3.04 22.04
N PHE A 283 8.75 -3.11 21.37
CA PHE A 283 7.67 -4.05 21.73
C PHE A 283 8.09 -5.51 21.50
N LEU A 284 8.74 -5.82 20.38
CA LEU A 284 9.26 -7.15 20.10
C LEU A 284 10.30 -7.61 21.11
N LYS A 285 11.22 -6.73 21.49
CA LYS A 285 12.25 -7.04 22.50
C LYS A 285 11.64 -7.29 23.88
N LYS A 286 10.61 -6.52 24.26
CA LYS A 286 10.00 -6.58 25.59
C LYS A 286 8.98 -7.69 25.74
N PHE A 287 8.14 -7.92 24.74
CA PHE A 287 6.97 -8.80 24.83
C PHE A 287 7.08 -10.07 23.97
N GLY A 288 7.96 -10.07 22.97
CA GLY A 288 8.07 -11.14 21.99
C GLY A 288 6.93 -11.15 20.99
N ILE A 289 7.13 -11.83 19.85
CA ILE A 289 6.23 -11.83 18.70
C ILE A 289 4.79 -12.29 19.02
N LYS A 290 4.64 -13.31 19.87
CA LYS A 290 3.31 -13.84 20.23
C LYS A 290 2.42 -12.79 20.90
N LYS A 291 2.97 -12.05 21.89
CA LYS A 291 2.18 -11.04 22.61
C LYS A 291 1.89 -9.83 21.72
N VAL A 292 2.85 -9.44 20.87
CA VAL A 292 2.66 -8.34 19.91
C VAL A 292 1.52 -8.67 18.95
N MET A 293 1.49 -9.89 18.38
CA MET A 293 0.37 -10.31 17.53
C MET A 293 -0.97 -10.33 18.26
N LEU A 294 -1.01 -10.77 19.53
CA LEU A 294 -2.25 -10.73 20.32
C LEU A 294 -2.72 -9.29 20.56
N ILE A 295 -1.81 -8.36 20.82
CA ILE A 295 -2.11 -6.93 20.96
C ILE A 295 -2.71 -6.41 19.63
N SER A 296 -2.13 -6.76 18.49
CA SER A 296 -2.64 -6.40 17.17
C SER A 296 -4.08 -6.91 16.95
N PHE A 297 -4.42 -8.15 17.36
CA PHE A 297 -5.80 -8.65 17.27
C PHE A 297 -6.78 -7.86 18.11
N VAL A 298 -6.41 -7.54 19.35
CA VAL A 298 -7.23 -6.68 20.21
C VAL A 298 -7.42 -5.30 19.58
N ALA A 299 -6.37 -4.76 18.99
CA ALA A 299 -6.43 -3.49 18.28
C ALA A 299 -7.38 -3.56 17.06
N TRP A 300 -7.36 -4.64 16.26
CA TRP A 300 -8.33 -4.83 15.17
C TRP A 300 -9.77 -4.93 15.67
N PHE A 301 -10.00 -5.65 16.76
CA PHE A 301 -11.32 -5.72 17.39
C PHE A 301 -11.81 -4.33 17.80
N LEU A 302 -10.97 -3.55 18.50
CA LEU A 302 -11.30 -2.18 18.90
C LEU A 302 -11.54 -1.28 17.69
N ARG A 303 -10.71 -1.39 16.64
CA ARG A 303 -10.86 -0.62 15.41
C ARG A 303 -12.23 -0.79 14.78
N PHE A 304 -12.66 -2.02 14.54
CA PHE A 304 -13.97 -2.30 13.96
C PHE A 304 -15.12 -1.94 14.92
N GLY A 305 -14.94 -2.18 16.22
CA GLY A 305 -15.91 -1.77 17.24
C GLY A 305 -16.13 -0.26 17.27
N PHE A 306 -15.05 0.54 17.23
CA PHE A 306 -15.14 2.00 17.17
C PHE A 306 -15.72 2.51 15.86
N LEU A 307 -15.40 1.88 14.73
CA LEU A 307 -16.05 2.19 13.45
C LEU A 307 -17.55 1.91 13.49
N GLY A 308 -17.95 0.76 14.02
CA GLY A 308 -19.36 0.36 14.09
C GLY A 308 -20.20 1.18 15.06
N ALA A 309 -19.61 1.66 16.17
CA ALA A 309 -20.27 2.50 17.17
C ALA A 309 -20.15 4.01 16.89
N GLY A 310 -19.32 4.41 15.92
CA GLY A 310 -19.04 5.80 15.59
C GLY A 310 -20.13 6.44 14.74
N SER A 311 -20.12 7.76 14.71
CA SER A 311 -20.93 8.59 13.80
C SER A 311 -20.11 9.81 13.33
N PRO A 312 -20.53 10.52 12.25
CA PRO A 312 -19.75 11.64 11.71
C PRO A 312 -19.66 12.88 12.60
N THR A 313 -20.46 12.93 13.68
CA THR A 313 -20.57 14.13 14.55
C THR A 313 -20.50 13.74 16.03
N GLY A 314 -20.28 14.74 16.88
CA GLY A 314 -20.32 14.59 18.34
C GLY A 314 -19.32 13.56 18.86
N PHE A 315 -19.73 12.77 19.86
CA PHE A 315 -18.91 11.71 20.46
C PHE A 315 -18.57 10.60 19.47
N GLY A 316 -19.45 10.34 18.48
CA GLY A 316 -19.22 9.35 17.44
C GLY A 316 -17.99 9.68 16.58
N LEU A 317 -17.69 10.95 16.31
CA LEU A 317 -16.49 11.37 15.62
C LEU A 317 -15.21 11.04 16.41
N VAL A 318 -15.27 11.14 17.74
CA VAL A 318 -14.14 10.73 18.60
C VAL A 318 -13.88 9.23 18.44
N LEU A 319 -14.94 8.40 18.37
CA LEU A 319 -14.80 6.96 18.13
C LEU A 319 -14.17 6.68 16.74
N PHE A 320 -14.55 7.41 15.70
CA PHE A 320 -13.90 7.29 14.39
C PHE A 320 -12.40 7.64 14.47
N ILE A 321 -12.04 8.71 15.13
CA ILE A 321 -10.63 9.11 15.32
C ILE A 321 -9.88 8.04 16.13
N LEU A 322 -10.46 7.53 17.21
CA LEU A 322 -9.86 6.45 18.00
C LEU A 322 -9.66 5.19 17.16
N SER A 323 -10.64 4.82 16.32
CA SER A 323 -10.48 3.72 15.37
C SER A 323 -9.25 3.91 14.46
N MET A 324 -9.03 5.13 13.99
CA MET A 324 -7.88 5.44 13.12
C MET A 324 -6.55 5.45 13.88
N VAL A 325 -6.54 5.92 15.11
CA VAL A 325 -5.34 5.88 15.96
C VAL A 325 -4.95 4.45 16.33
N VAL A 326 -5.95 3.61 16.66
CA VAL A 326 -5.70 2.19 16.99
C VAL A 326 -5.16 1.40 15.79
N TYR A 327 -5.40 1.86 14.57
CA TYR A 327 -4.91 1.20 13.36
C TYR A 327 -3.40 0.97 13.35
N GLY A 328 -2.60 1.93 13.80
CA GLY A 328 -1.14 1.76 13.86
C GLY A 328 -0.72 0.56 14.70
N VAL A 329 -1.36 0.38 15.87
CA VAL A 329 -1.12 -0.78 16.74
C VAL A 329 -1.65 -2.08 16.13
N ALA A 330 -2.72 -1.98 15.32
CA ALA A 330 -3.35 -3.12 14.69
C ALA A 330 -2.54 -3.64 13.48
N PHE A 331 -1.91 -2.71 12.73
CA PHE A 331 -1.18 -3.01 11.50
C PHE A 331 0.22 -3.57 11.77
N ASP A 332 0.95 -3.00 12.74
CA ASP A 332 2.34 -3.29 13.09
C ASP A 332 2.46 -4.29 14.25
#